data_bff9f5f1228689b350872c264c053208
#
_entry.id   bff9f5f1228689b350872c264c053208
#
_cell.length_a   1.000
_cell.length_b   1.000
_cell.length_c   1.000
_cell.angle_alpha   90.00
_cell.angle_beta   90.00
_cell.angle_gamma   90.00
#
_symmetry.space_group_name_H-M   'P 1'
#
loop_
_entity.id
_entity.type
_entity.pdbx_description
1 polymer ?
#
loop_
_entity_poly.entity_id
_entity_poly.type
_entity_poly.pdbx_seq_one_letter_code
_entity_poly.pdbx_strand_id
1 'polypeptide(L)'
;MTAVQQPAATASRPAVRQRIDWIDTAKGLCMILVIVGHTLPYGNLMRNFIFSFHMPAFFFLTGYTAHRPDTWQGFARRVKKDFAALIVPVLGVVQVFNVLLNFFLSDDRSLTNLWDIARYNAITLFWASGNPADGIPSCGMPWFLFALFWGKLIWELLGLLFPKGDFAVSFIVMLFGAYIGQVQYLPQCLDVAMVVVMYLTLGQLFRQHQALLDRYRVPLFLAMLIPWAWCCQQGIYIELASRTYSNYILCASISVCGIWIFCHLCRELNANNTLRPALSFLGRHSLWLFFVHHMDVFTSAIWQKDRLLFTLPCRLAW
;
A
#
# COMPACT_ATOMS: atom_id res chain seq x y z
N MET A 1 15.74 -33.41 57.07
CA MET A 1 14.75 -32.97 56.04
C MET A 1 15.40 -31.86 55.23
N THR A 2 15.98 -32.20 54.09
CA THR A 2 16.69 -31.28 53.19
C THR A 2 15.69 -30.84 52.11
N ALA A 3 15.34 -29.57 52.09
CA ALA A 3 14.47 -28.99 51.10
C ALA A 3 15.19 -28.91 49.72
N VAL A 4 14.68 -29.65 48.73
CA VAL A 4 15.13 -29.58 47.34
C VAL A 4 14.57 -28.29 46.73
N GLN A 5 15.43 -27.32 46.45
CA GLN A 5 15.09 -26.14 45.68
C GLN A 5 14.82 -26.56 44.23
N GLN A 6 13.59 -26.32 43.73
CA GLN A 6 13.25 -26.43 42.31
C GLN A 6 13.98 -25.31 41.52
N PRO A 7 14.62 -25.64 40.41
CA PRO A 7 15.23 -24.61 39.56
C PRO A 7 14.16 -23.69 38.95
N ALA A 8 14.39 -22.39 39.05
CA ALA A 8 13.54 -21.34 38.46
C ALA A 8 13.37 -21.58 36.96
N ALA A 9 12.12 -21.58 36.49
CA ALA A 9 11.78 -21.68 35.08
C ALA A 9 12.44 -20.54 34.32
N THR A 10 13.40 -20.88 33.48
CA THR A 10 14.01 -19.93 32.52
C THR A 10 12.93 -19.41 31.60
N ALA A 11 12.64 -18.12 31.70
CA ALA A 11 11.75 -17.41 30.78
C ALA A 11 12.26 -17.63 29.34
N SER A 12 11.49 -18.36 28.54
CA SER A 12 11.81 -18.61 27.15
C SER A 12 11.89 -17.26 26.41
N ARG A 13 13.05 -16.96 25.81
CA ARG A 13 13.22 -15.81 24.92
C ARG A 13 12.13 -15.88 23.84
N PRO A 14 11.44 -14.76 23.56
CA PRO A 14 10.44 -14.74 22.50
C PRO A 14 11.10 -15.21 21.21
N ALA A 15 10.51 -16.20 20.56
CA ALA A 15 11.01 -16.75 19.30
C ALA A 15 11.21 -15.63 18.30
N VAL A 16 12.43 -15.45 17.81
CA VAL A 16 12.74 -14.49 16.74
C VAL A 16 11.89 -14.87 15.54
N ARG A 17 10.98 -13.99 15.16
CA ARG A 17 10.05 -14.21 14.06
C ARG A 17 10.84 -14.43 12.76
N GLN A 18 10.76 -15.64 12.22
CA GLN A 18 11.47 -15.98 10.98
C GLN A 18 10.96 -15.11 9.84
N ARG A 19 11.88 -14.40 9.21
CA ARG A 19 11.60 -13.49 8.09
C ARG A 19 11.27 -14.32 6.84
N ILE A 20 10.30 -13.88 6.08
CA ILE A 20 9.88 -14.57 4.84
C ILE A 20 10.52 -13.80 3.67
N ASP A 21 11.64 -14.34 3.17
CA ASP A 21 12.51 -13.63 2.21
C ASP A 21 11.82 -13.19 0.93
N TRP A 22 10.94 -14.02 0.35
CA TRP A 22 10.25 -13.68 -0.89
C TRP A 22 9.30 -12.46 -0.75
N ILE A 23 8.83 -12.16 0.46
CA ILE A 23 8.02 -10.97 0.74
C ILE A 23 8.85 -9.69 0.58
N ASP A 24 10.11 -9.70 1.01
CA ASP A 24 11.00 -8.56 0.80
C ASP A 24 11.31 -8.39 -0.70
N THR A 25 11.55 -9.49 -1.43
CA THR A 25 11.69 -9.48 -2.89
C THR A 25 10.46 -8.88 -3.56
N ALA A 26 9.25 -9.29 -3.13
CA ALA A 26 7.99 -8.77 -3.67
C ALA A 26 7.81 -7.27 -3.40
N LYS A 27 8.07 -6.80 -2.18
CA LYS A 27 8.02 -5.37 -1.85
C LYS A 27 9.01 -4.54 -2.67
N GLY A 28 10.22 -5.07 -2.88
CA GLY A 28 11.24 -4.40 -3.69
C GLY A 28 10.82 -4.27 -5.15
N LEU A 29 10.30 -5.36 -5.73
CA LEU A 29 9.79 -5.34 -7.10
C LEU A 29 8.55 -4.41 -7.22
N CYS A 30 7.64 -4.45 -6.25
CA CYS A 30 6.50 -3.52 -6.21
C CYS A 30 6.96 -2.06 -6.21
N MET A 31 7.98 -1.69 -5.45
CA MET A 31 8.51 -0.33 -5.45
C MET A 31 9.09 0.08 -6.81
N ILE A 32 9.80 -0.82 -7.47
CA ILE A 32 10.27 -0.58 -8.85
C ILE A 32 9.08 -0.34 -9.77
N LEU A 33 8.04 -1.16 -9.67
CA LEU A 33 6.83 -1.03 -10.49
C LEU A 33 6.06 0.27 -10.19
N VAL A 34 6.02 0.73 -8.92
CA VAL A 34 5.46 2.05 -8.57
C VAL A 34 6.19 3.15 -9.32
N ILE A 35 7.53 3.19 -9.23
CA ILE A 35 8.35 4.22 -9.87
C ILE A 35 8.17 4.17 -11.39
N VAL A 36 8.29 2.99 -12.01
CA VAL A 36 8.09 2.82 -13.45
C VAL A 36 6.67 3.19 -13.88
N GLY A 37 5.66 2.75 -13.13
CA GLY A 37 4.26 3.04 -13.42
C GLY A 37 3.95 4.54 -13.46
N HIS A 38 4.57 5.33 -12.59
CA HIS A 38 4.44 6.78 -12.57
C HIS A 38 5.22 7.50 -13.69
N THR A 39 6.14 6.82 -14.38
CA THR A 39 6.84 7.39 -15.55
C THR A 39 6.13 7.10 -16.88
N LEU A 40 5.13 6.23 -16.88
CA LEU A 40 4.42 5.81 -18.10
C LEU A 40 3.14 6.64 -18.31
N PRO A 41 2.85 7.06 -19.56
CA PRO A 41 1.65 7.82 -19.86
C PRO A 41 0.37 6.98 -19.69
N TYR A 42 -0.76 7.68 -19.46
CA TYR A 42 -2.08 7.04 -19.43
C TYR A 42 -2.37 6.33 -20.76
N GLY A 43 -3.04 5.18 -20.71
CA GLY A 43 -3.31 4.33 -21.89
C GLY A 43 -2.13 3.44 -22.32
N ASN A 44 -0.96 3.58 -21.72
CA ASN A 44 0.16 2.68 -21.97
C ASN A 44 -0.15 1.28 -21.42
N LEU A 45 0.03 0.25 -22.24
CA LEU A 45 -0.29 -1.13 -21.86
C LEU A 45 0.50 -1.60 -20.63
N MET A 46 1.78 -1.27 -20.55
CA MET A 46 2.61 -1.63 -19.37
C MET A 46 2.07 -0.94 -18.10
N ARG A 47 1.62 0.32 -18.21
CA ARG A 47 1.00 1.04 -17.10
C ARG A 47 -0.29 0.32 -16.65
N ASN A 48 -1.14 -0.11 -17.58
CA ASN A 48 -2.36 -0.84 -17.26
C ASN A 48 -2.04 -2.14 -16.48
N PHE A 49 -1.03 -2.90 -16.91
CA PHE A 49 -0.56 -4.08 -16.18
C PHE A 49 -0.08 -3.74 -14.77
N ILE A 50 0.75 -2.73 -14.62
CA ILE A 50 1.27 -2.31 -13.31
C ILE A 50 0.13 -1.85 -12.40
N PHE A 51 -0.73 -0.96 -12.88
CA PHE A 51 -1.79 -0.35 -12.07
C PHE A 51 -2.91 -1.33 -11.73
N SER A 52 -3.04 -2.44 -12.46
CA SER A 52 -4.04 -3.46 -12.13
C SER A 52 -3.82 -4.14 -10.78
N PHE A 53 -2.58 -4.17 -10.24
CA PHE A 53 -2.30 -4.95 -9.03
C PHE A 53 -1.30 -4.33 -8.05
N HIS A 54 -0.43 -3.39 -8.45
CA HIS A 54 0.73 -3.01 -7.64
C HIS A 54 0.37 -2.45 -6.25
N MET A 55 -0.63 -1.55 -6.16
CA MET A 55 -1.08 -1.03 -4.87
C MET A 55 -1.86 -2.07 -4.06
N PRO A 56 -2.83 -2.79 -4.63
CA PRO A 56 -3.45 -3.94 -3.98
C PRO A 56 -2.46 -4.99 -3.47
N ALA A 57 -1.35 -5.23 -4.19
CA ALA A 57 -0.32 -6.18 -3.78
C ALA A 57 0.36 -5.78 -2.45
N PHE A 58 0.64 -4.49 -2.21
CA PHE A 58 1.19 -4.04 -0.93
C PHE A 58 0.23 -4.34 0.24
N PHE A 59 -1.06 -4.11 0.05
CA PHE A 59 -2.07 -4.42 1.05
C PHE A 59 -2.17 -5.94 1.29
N PHE A 60 -2.20 -6.72 0.21
CA PHE A 60 -2.20 -8.18 0.26
C PHE A 60 -0.96 -8.73 0.99
N LEU A 61 0.25 -8.29 0.64
CA LEU A 61 1.50 -8.70 1.30
C LEU A 61 1.52 -8.31 2.79
N THR A 62 0.89 -7.19 3.14
CA THR A 62 0.72 -6.79 4.54
C THR A 62 -0.19 -7.79 5.27
N GLY A 63 -1.35 -8.14 4.72
CA GLY A 63 -2.25 -9.16 5.27
C GLY A 63 -1.60 -10.54 5.37
N TYR A 64 -0.82 -10.93 4.36
CA TYR A 64 -0.06 -12.18 4.38
C TYR A 64 0.93 -12.27 5.56
N THR A 65 1.56 -11.17 5.93
CA THR A 65 2.56 -11.14 7.01
C THR A 65 2.00 -10.74 8.37
N ALA A 66 0.85 -10.07 8.41
CA ALA A 66 0.23 -9.64 9.63
C ALA A 66 -0.40 -10.81 10.41
N HIS A 67 -0.54 -10.60 11.71
CA HIS A 67 -1.34 -11.48 12.61
C HIS A 67 -2.31 -10.56 13.30
N ARG A 68 -3.57 -10.95 13.37
CA ARG A 68 -4.57 -10.19 14.13
C ARG A 68 -4.34 -10.29 15.62
N PRO A 69 -4.68 -9.26 16.37
CA PRO A 69 -4.69 -9.34 17.83
C PRO A 69 -5.87 -10.19 18.31
N ASP A 70 -5.68 -10.95 19.37
CA ASP A 70 -6.72 -11.76 19.99
C ASP A 70 -7.38 -11.05 21.20
N THR A 71 -6.88 -9.86 21.54
CA THR A 71 -7.35 -9.07 22.69
C THR A 71 -7.40 -7.58 22.37
N TRP A 72 -8.28 -6.85 23.06
CA TRP A 72 -8.39 -5.38 22.95
C TRP A 72 -7.09 -4.66 23.33
N GLN A 73 -6.36 -5.17 24.31
CA GLN A 73 -5.05 -4.62 24.68
C GLN A 73 -4.02 -4.83 23.56
N GLY A 74 -4.05 -6.00 22.91
CA GLY A 74 -3.24 -6.31 21.74
C GLY A 74 -3.56 -5.37 20.58
N PHE A 75 -4.84 -5.12 20.32
CA PHE A 75 -5.33 -4.17 19.33
C PHE A 75 -4.81 -2.74 19.59
N ALA A 76 -5.02 -2.22 20.81
CA ALA A 76 -4.58 -0.87 21.16
C ALA A 76 -3.05 -0.68 21.01
N ARG A 77 -2.25 -1.70 21.36
CA ARG A 77 -0.79 -1.69 21.16
C ARG A 77 -0.41 -1.64 19.68
N ARG A 78 -1.14 -2.37 18.82
CA ARG A 78 -0.91 -2.36 17.37
C ARG A 78 -1.28 -1.05 16.74
N VAL A 79 -2.44 -0.49 17.09
CA VAL A 79 -2.84 0.85 16.60
C VAL A 79 -1.75 1.88 16.90
N LYS A 80 -1.24 1.94 18.13
CA LYS A 80 -0.13 2.85 18.48
C LYS A 80 1.13 2.59 17.65
N LYS A 81 1.50 1.31 17.48
CA LYS A 81 2.68 0.92 16.68
C LYS A 81 2.52 1.31 15.22
N ASP A 82 1.36 1.02 14.61
CA ASP A 82 1.10 1.29 13.21
C ASP A 82 0.98 2.79 12.94
N PHE A 83 0.37 3.55 13.86
CA PHE A 83 0.36 5.01 13.81
C PHE A 83 1.80 5.57 13.81
N ALA A 84 2.63 5.12 14.73
CA ALA A 84 4.03 5.55 14.80
C ALA A 84 4.84 5.14 13.56
N ALA A 85 4.55 3.99 12.95
CA ALA A 85 5.29 3.49 11.80
C ALA A 85 4.82 4.07 10.45
N LEU A 86 3.54 4.41 10.29
CA LEU A 86 2.96 4.83 9.03
C LEU A 86 2.62 6.33 9.00
N ILE A 87 2.00 6.85 10.06
CA ILE A 87 1.47 8.22 10.05
C ILE A 87 2.51 9.23 10.55
N VAL A 88 3.23 8.92 11.64
CA VAL A 88 4.26 9.83 12.17
C VAL A 88 5.32 10.22 11.13
N PRO A 89 5.86 9.28 10.30
CA PRO A 89 6.78 9.66 9.24
C PRO A 89 6.15 10.56 8.15
N VAL A 90 4.86 10.37 7.84
CA VAL A 90 4.17 11.29 6.91
C VAL A 90 4.11 12.70 7.48
N LEU A 91 3.72 12.82 8.75
CA LEU A 91 3.66 14.13 9.42
C LEU A 91 5.04 14.78 9.58
N GLY A 92 6.06 14.01 9.95
CA GLY A 92 7.41 14.52 10.22
C GLY A 92 8.25 14.75 8.96
N VAL A 93 8.17 13.84 7.97
CA VAL A 93 9.02 13.89 6.77
C VAL A 93 8.29 14.58 5.62
N VAL A 94 7.13 14.04 5.22
CA VAL A 94 6.42 14.52 4.02
C VAL A 94 5.86 15.92 4.24
N GLN A 95 5.18 16.14 5.37
CA GLN A 95 4.57 17.44 5.66
C GLN A 95 5.60 18.55 5.78
N VAL A 96 6.67 18.32 6.55
CA VAL A 96 7.75 19.31 6.72
C VAL A 96 8.40 19.60 5.37
N PHE A 97 8.70 18.56 4.58
CA PHE A 97 9.28 18.72 3.25
C PHE A 97 8.37 19.55 2.34
N ASN A 98 7.07 19.22 2.25
CA ASN A 98 6.13 19.91 1.39
C ASN A 98 5.96 21.39 1.80
N VAL A 99 5.86 21.68 3.10
CA VAL A 99 5.75 23.06 3.60
C VAL A 99 7.01 23.87 3.28
N LEU A 100 8.18 23.32 3.57
CA LEU A 100 9.44 23.99 3.30
C LEU A 100 9.66 24.20 1.81
N LEU A 101 9.42 23.19 0.98
CA LEU A 101 9.59 23.29 -0.45
C LEU A 101 8.67 24.37 -1.05
N ASN A 102 7.37 24.34 -0.72
CA ASN A 102 6.43 25.35 -1.22
C ASN A 102 6.78 26.77 -0.74
N PHE A 103 7.25 26.91 0.51
CA PHE A 103 7.73 28.18 1.03
C PHE A 103 8.96 28.68 0.26
N PHE A 104 9.95 27.81 0.01
CA PHE A 104 11.15 28.17 -0.75
C PHE A 104 10.88 28.47 -2.23
N LEU A 105 9.82 27.93 -2.81
CA LEU A 105 9.40 28.19 -4.19
C LEU A 105 8.50 29.43 -4.31
N SER A 106 7.94 29.90 -3.20
CA SER A 106 7.09 31.09 -3.19
C SER A 106 7.91 32.36 -3.32
N ASP A 107 7.39 33.37 -4.02
CA ASP A 107 7.97 34.71 -4.07
C ASP A 107 7.77 35.46 -2.75
N ASP A 108 6.68 35.18 -2.04
CA ASP A 108 6.39 35.73 -0.72
C ASP A 108 7.04 34.92 0.39
N ARG A 109 7.98 35.53 1.13
CA ARG A 109 8.71 34.94 2.27
C ARG A 109 8.14 35.37 3.62
N SER A 110 6.93 35.90 3.66
CA SER A 110 6.31 36.30 4.91
C SER A 110 5.89 35.12 5.79
N LEU A 111 5.79 35.36 7.10
CA LEU A 111 5.27 34.37 8.04
C LEU A 111 3.78 34.07 7.77
N THR A 112 3.04 35.03 7.23
CA THR A 112 1.64 34.83 6.83
C THR A 112 1.55 33.78 5.72
N ASN A 113 2.38 33.92 4.68
CA ASN A 113 2.45 32.92 3.59
C ASN A 113 2.88 31.56 4.09
N LEU A 114 3.87 31.46 4.98
CA LEU A 114 4.26 30.20 5.59
C LEU A 114 3.08 29.53 6.33
N TRP A 115 2.31 30.32 7.07
CA TRP A 115 1.10 29.83 7.76
C TRP A 115 0.03 29.31 6.78
N ASP A 116 -0.22 30.04 5.69
CA ASP A 116 -1.20 29.64 4.68
C ASP A 116 -0.78 28.36 3.97
N ILE A 117 0.50 28.20 3.64
CA ILE A 117 1.08 26.97 3.09
C ILE A 117 0.91 25.81 4.08
N ALA A 118 1.26 26.02 5.35
CA ALA A 118 1.14 25.00 6.38
C ALA A 118 -0.33 24.57 6.58
N ARG A 119 -1.25 25.54 6.62
CA ARG A 119 -2.69 25.29 6.72
C ARG A 119 -3.23 24.50 5.53
N TYR A 120 -2.84 24.87 4.30
CA TYR A 120 -3.25 24.14 3.10
C TYR A 120 -2.74 22.70 3.13
N ASN A 121 -1.46 22.48 3.46
CA ASN A 121 -0.92 21.15 3.62
C ASN A 121 -1.61 20.33 4.72
N ALA A 122 -2.00 20.95 5.84
CA ALA A 122 -2.79 20.28 6.86
C ALA A 122 -4.18 19.84 6.35
N ILE A 123 -4.82 20.64 5.50
CA ILE A 123 -6.09 20.27 4.83
C ILE A 123 -5.88 19.10 3.88
N THR A 124 -4.78 19.09 3.08
CA THR A 124 -4.49 17.96 2.20
C THR A 124 -4.31 16.66 2.99
N LEU A 125 -3.64 16.70 4.14
CA LEU A 125 -3.47 15.55 5.02
C LEU A 125 -4.76 15.14 5.75
N PHE A 126 -5.63 16.10 6.06
CA PHE A 126 -6.94 15.77 6.63
C PHE A 126 -7.78 14.93 5.66
N TRP A 127 -7.80 15.27 4.38
CA TRP A 127 -8.47 14.47 3.37
C TRP A 127 -7.70 13.21 3.01
N ALA A 128 -6.37 13.29 2.97
CA ALA A 128 -5.46 12.22 2.58
C ALA A 128 -5.82 11.58 1.22
N SER A 129 -6.36 12.37 0.29
CA SER A 129 -6.74 11.87 -1.03
C SER A 129 -5.54 11.75 -1.96
N GLY A 130 -5.47 10.66 -2.74
CA GLY A 130 -4.42 10.45 -3.74
C GLY A 130 -4.58 11.37 -4.95
N ASN A 131 -5.82 11.56 -5.40
CA ASN A 131 -6.16 12.47 -6.49
C ASN A 131 -7.11 13.55 -6.00
N PRO A 132 -7.06 14.76 -6.59
CA PRO A 132 -8.01 15.82 -6.27
C PRO A 132 -9.43 15.43 -6.73
N ALA A 133 -10.42 15.91 -5.99
CA ALA A 133 -11.83 15.88 -6.37
C ALA A 133 -12.43 17.26 -6.08
N ASP A 134 -13.69 17.48 -6.45
CA ASP A 134 -14.36 18.78 -6.24
C ASP A 134 -14.26 19.24 -4.78
N GLY A 135 -13.50 20.32 -4.56
CA GLY A 135 -13.25 20.88 -3.23
C GLY A 135 -12.31 20.07 -2.32
N ILE A 136 -11.76 18.95 -2.79
CA ILE A 136 -10.87 18.07 -2.01
C ILE A 136 -9.46 18.10 -2.62
N PRO A 137 -8.47 18.68 -1.93
CA PRO A 137 -7.10 18.71 -2.42
C PRO A 137 -6.42 17.35 -2.28
N SER A 138 -5.49 17.04 -3.20
CA SER A 138 -4.68 15.84 -3.14
C SER A 138 -3.48 16.00 -2.19
N CYS A 139 -3.18 14.99 -1.40
CA CYS A 139 -1.91 14.86 -0.71
C CYS A 139 -0.85 14.10 -1.54
N GLY A 140 -1.19 13.66 -2.74
CA GLY A 140 -0.33 12.80 -3.56
C GLY A 140 -0.15 11.40 -2.96
N MET A 141 1.02 10.81 -3.13
CA MET A 141 1.29 9.42 -2.73
C MET A 141 1.03 9.06 -1.26
N PRO A 142 1.15 9.94 -0.26
CA PRO A 142 0.85 9.59 1.15
C PRO A 142 -0.51 8.98 1.41
N TRP A 143 -1.50 9.15 0.52
CA TRP A 143 -2.82 8.50 0.60
C TRP A 143 -2.73 7.01 0.92
N PHE A 144 -1.73 6.33 0.35
CA PHE A 144 -1.51 4.91 0.55
C PHE A 144 -1.25 4.53 2.01
N LEU A 145 -0.47 5.34 2.74
CA LEU A 145 -0.13 5.08 4.14
C LEU A 145 -1.34 5.30 5.05
N PHE A 146 -2.18 6.29 4.74
CA PHE A 146 -3.46 6.48 5.43
C PHE A 146 -4.43 5.34 5.17
N ALA A 147 -4.61 4.94 3.90
CA ALA A 147 -5.46 3.81 3.54
C ALA A 147 -4.98 2.50 4.18
N LEU A 148 -3.66 2.28 4.26
CA LEU A 148 -3.08 1.12 4.94
C LEU A 148 -3.30 1.17 6.45
N PHE A 149 -3.09 2.31 7.09
CA PHE A 149 -3.28 2.46 8.54
C PHE A 149 -4.74 2.18 8.95
N TRP A 150 -5.68 2.89 8.32
CA TRP A 150 -7.10 2.71 8.62
C TRP A 150 -7.62 1.34 8.18
N GLY A 151 -7.17 0.84 7.02
CA GLY A 151 -7.51 -0.50 6.54
C GLY A 151 -7.07 -1.59 7.51
N LYS A 152 -5.85 -1.51 8.07
CA LYS A 152 -5.39 -2.42 9.11
C LYS A 152 -6.20 -2.30 10.39
N LEU A 153 -6.50 -1.08 10.83
CA LEU A 153 -7.30 -0.84 12.01
C LEU A 153 -8.69 -1.47 11.88
N ILE A 154 -9.38 -1.22 10.77
CA ILE A 154 -10.69 -1.82 10.49
C ILE A 154 -10.58 -3.34 10.41
N TRP A 155 -9.60 -3.86 9.68
CA TRP A 155 -9.38 -5.29 9.50
C TRP A 155 -9.10 -6.04 10.83
N GLU A 156 -8.29 -5.47 11.73
CA GLU A 156 -8.00 -6.02 13.03
C GLU A 156 -9.22 -5.95 13.96
N LEU A 157 -9.98 -4.86 13.90
CA LEU A 157 -11.24 -4.70 14.64
C LEU A 157 -12.29 -5.71 14.20
N LEU A 158 -12.48 -5.91 12.90
CA LEU A 158 -13.40 -6.91 12.37
C LEU A 158 -13.03 -8.31 12.81
N GLY A 159 -11.73 -8.64 12.88
CA GLY A 159 -11.27 -9.93 13.40
C GLY A 159 -11.61 -10.19 14.87
N LEU A 160 -11.62 -9.14 15.70
CA LEU A 160 -12.05 -9.23 17.10
C LEU A 160 -13.57 -9.36 17.23
N LEU A 161 -14.34 -8.64 16.39
CA LEU A 161 -15.80 -8.60 16.48
C LEU A 161 -16.46 -9.82 15.79
N PHE A 162 -15.88 -10.30 14.70
CA PHE A 162 -16.46 -11.33 13.82
C PHE A 162 -15.46 -12.47 13.51
N PRO A 163 -14.96 -13.20 14.52
CA PRO A 163 -13.89 -14.20 14.31
C PRO A 163 -14.27 -15.35 13.38
N LYS A 164 -15.58 -15.64 13.20
CA LYS A 164 -16.08 -16.71 12.31
C LYS A 164 -16.62 -16.21 10.97
N GLY A 165 -16.87 -14.93 10.83
CA GLY A 165 -17.49 -14.33 9.63
C GLY A 165 -16.56 -13.42 8.83
N ASP A 166 -15.29 -13.51 9.07
CA ASP A 166 -14.26 -12.59 8.64
C ASP A 166 -14.27 -12.26 7.13
N PHE A 167 -14.32 -13.28 6.28
CA PHE A 167 -14.33 -13.08 4.82
C PHE A 167 -15.62 -12.34 4.36
N ALA A 168 -16.78 -12.79 4.81
CA ALA A 168 -18.05 -12.20 4.40
C ALA A 168 -18.18 -10.74 4.86
N VAL A 169 -17.78 -10.44 6.11
CA VAL A 169 -17.81 -9.08 6.64
C VAL A 169 -16.78 -8.20 5.91
N SER A 170 -15.57 -8.70 5.64
CA SER A 170 -14.57 -7.99 4.86
C SER A 170 -15.05 -7.67 3.45
N PHE A 171 -15.77 -8.60 2.82
CA PHE A 171 -16.37 -8.42 1.49
C PHE A 171 -17.46 -7.34 1.49
N ILE A 172 -18.35 -7.35 2.50
CA ILE A 172 -19.39 -6.32 2.66
C ILE A 172 -18.77 -4.95 2.89
N VAL A 173 -17.78 -4.86 3.78
CA VAL A 173 -17.06 -3.60 4.06
C VAL A 173 -16.36 -3.07 2.80
N MET A 174 -15.75 -3.95 2.01
CA MET A 174 -15.15 -3.61 0.73
C MET A 174 -16.16 -3.02 -0.25
N LEU A 175 -17.33 -3.67 -0.42
CA LEU A 175 -18.38 -3.18 -1.33
C LEU A 175 -18.92 -1.82 -0.88
N PHE A 176 -19.12 -1.64 0.43
CA PHE A 176 -19.54 -0.37 0.99
C PHE A 176 -18.50 0.73 0.76
N GLY A 177 -17.21 0.44 1.01
CA GLY A 177 -16.13 1.38 0.75
C GLY A 177 -16.01 1.77 -0.73
N ALA A 178 -16.16 0.80 -1.63
CA ALA A 178 -16.15 1.05 -3.06
C ALA A 178 -17.33 1.91 -3.53
N TYR A 179 -18.51 1.64 -3.00
CA TYR A 179 -19.72 2.42 -3.32
C TYR A 179 -19.60 3.85 -2.79
N ILE A 180 -19.29 4.02 -1.51
CA ILE A 180 -19.23 5.35 -0.90
C ILE A 180 -18.15 6.23 -1.53
N GLY A 181 -16.99 5.65 -1.88
CA GLY A 181 -15.89 6.36 -2.52
C GLY A 181 -16.22 6.90 -3.93
N GLN A 182 -17.23 6.35 -4.60
CA GLN A 182 -17.75 6.89 -5.86
C GLN A 182 -18.79 7.98 -5.68
N VAL A 183 -19.48 7.99 -4.53
CA VAL A 183 -20.49 9.00 -4.22
C VAL A 183 -19.83 10.20 -3.52
N GLN A 184 -18.96 9.95 -2.58
CA GLN A 184 -18.31 10.98 -1.78
C GLN A 184 -16.96 10.47 -1.23
N TYR A 185 -15.90 11.25 -1.39
CA TYR A 185 -14.63 10.95 -0.73
C TYR A 185 -14.74 11.15 0.77
N LEU A 186 -14.26 10.17 1.53
CA LEU A 186 -14.22 10.29 2.98
C LEU A 186 -12.86 10.84 3.45
N PRO A 187 -12.83 11.65 4.53
CA PRO A 187 -11.58 12.07 5.14
C PRO A 187 -10.67 10.90 5.48
N GLN A 188 -9.36 11.13 5.49
CA GLN A 188 -8.35 10.13 5.84
C GLN A 188 -8.36 8.90 4.91
N CYS A 189 -8.90 9.04 3.70
CA CYS A 189 -9.00 7.93 2.74
C CYS A 189 -9.78 6.72 3.29
N LEU A 190 -10.77 6.95 4.19
CA LEU A 190 -11.50 5.87 4.87
C LEU A 190 -12.32 5.00 3.92
N ASP A 191 -12.83 5.56 2.83
CA ASP A 191 -13.50 4.84 1.75
C ASP A 191 -12.57 3.80 1.11
N VAL A 192 -11.35 4.20 0.75
CA VAL A 192 -10.34 3.28 0.22
C VAL A 192 -9.84 2.31 1.30
N ALA A 193 -9.71 2.76 2.55
CA ALA A 193 -9.33 1.89 3.66
C ALA A 193 -10.30 0.72 3.84
N MET A 194 -11.61 0.94 3.66
CA MET A 194 -12.62 -0.14 3.66
C MET A 194 -12.40 -1.13 2.50
N VAL A 195 -12.00 -0.65 1.33
CA VAL A 195 -11.62 -1.52 0.20
C VAL A 195 -10.38 -2.34 0.52
N VAL A 196 -9.39 -1.74 1.17
CA VAL A 196 -8.12 -2.39 1.57
C VAL A 196 -8.35 -3.59 2.48
N VAL A 197 -9.38 -3.57 3.33
CA VAL A 197 -9.72 -4.67 4.26
C VAL A 197 -9.79 -6.02 3.53
N MET A 198 -10.37 -6.06 2.32
CA MET A 198 -10.48 -7.30 1.56
C MET A 198 -9.12 -7.83 1.11
N TYR A 199 -8.22 -6.96 0.65
CA TYR A 199 -6.87 -7.38 0.25
C TYR A 199 -6.04 -7.89 1.44
N LEU A 200 -6.19 -7.29 2.62
CA LEU A 200 -5.59 -7.79 3.85
C LEU A 200 -6.12 -9.19 4.20
N THR A 201 -7.44 -9.37 4.11
CA THR A 201 -8.09 -10.67 4.35
C THR A 201 -7.64 -11.73 3.35
N LEU A 202 -7.57 -11.40 2.06
CA LEU A 202 -7.07 -12.30 1.02
C LEU A 202 -5.61 -12.69 1.27
N GLY A 203 -4.76 -11.74 1.69
CA GLY A 203 -3.37 -12.03 2.05
C GLY A 203 -3.27 -13.03 3.20
N GLN A 204 -4.09 -12.87 4.24
CA GLN A 204 -4.17 -13.81 5.37
C GLN A 204 -4.65 -15.20 4.91
N LEU A 205 -5.72 -15.28 4.13
CA LEU A 205 -6.26 -16.52 3.60
C LEU A 205 -5.27 -17.24 2.70
N PHE A 206 -4.58 -16.50 1.85
CA PHE A 206 -3.51 -17.06 1.01
C PHE A 206 -2.44 -17.75 1.85
N ARG A 207 -2.01 -17.13 2.95
CA ARG A 207 -1.05 -17.73 3.87
C ARG A 207 -1.60 -18.99 4.52
N GLN A 208 -2.85 -18.96 4.97
CA GLN A 208 -3.50 -20.12 5.65
C GLN A 208 -3.65 -21.32 4.70
N HIS A 209 -3.96 -21.06 3.42
CA HIS A 209 -4.20 -22.08 2.42
C HIS A 209 -3.04 -22.30 1.44
N GLN A 210 -1.85 -21.83 1.78
CA GLN A 210 -0.70 -21.84 0.89
C GLN A 210 -0.38 -23.23 0.32
N ALA A 211 -0.42 -24.28 1.13
CA ALA A 211 -0.13 -25.65 0.69
C ALA A 211 -1.12 -26.14 -0.39
N LEU A 212 -2.41 -25.79 -0.25
CA LEU A 212 -3.43 -26.11 -1.23
C LEU A 212 -3.20 -25.32 -2.54
N LEU A 213 -2.93 -24.03 -2.42
CA LEU A 213 -2.67 -23.14 -3.53
C LEU A 213 -1.40 -23.55 -4.29
N ASP A 214 -0.37 -23.98 -3.60
CA ASP A 214 0.88 -24.45 -4.20
C ASP A 214 0.67 -25.78 -4.97
N ARG A 215 -0.26 -26.63 -4.54
CA ARG A 215 -0.65 -27.86 -5.25
C ARG A 215 -1.28 -27.57 -6.63
N TYR A 216 -2.08 -26.51 -6.74
CA TYR A 216 -2.77 -26.11 -7.97
C TYR A 216 -2.11 -24.90 -8.66
N ARG A 217 -0.87 -24.64 -8.36
CA ARG A 217 -0.18 -23.41 -8.74
C ARG A 217 -0.16 -23.18 -10.27
N VAL A 218 0.16 -24.23 -11.05
CA VAL A 218 0.26 -24.12 -12.51
C VAL A 218 -1.12 -23.91 -13.17
N PRO A 219 -2.13 -24.73 -12.89
CA PRO A 219 -3.45 -24.50 -13.49
C PRO A 219 -4.05 -23.16 -13.05
N LEU A 220 -3.87 -22.73 -11.81
CA LEU A 220 -4.33 -21.41 -11.35
C LEU A 220 -3.59 -20.27 -12.05
N PHE A 221 -2.28 -20.40 -12.28
CA PHE A 221 -1.50 -19.40 -13.01
C PHE A 221 -2.04 -19.21 -14.42
N LEU A 222 -2.25 -20.30 -15.16
CA LEU A 222 -2.79 -20.23 -16.51
C LEU A 222 -4.23 -19.69 -16.55
N ALA A 223 -5.08 -20.13 -15.62
CA ALA A 223 -6.47 -19.68 -15.52
C ALA A 223 -6.59 -18.18 -15.19
N MET A 224 -5.66 -17.63 -14.43
CA MET A 224 -5.66 -16.22 -14.04
C MET A 224 -4.93 -15.32 -15.04
N LEU A 225 -3.92 -15.84 -15.75
CA LEU A 225 -3.12 -15.07 -16.70
C LEU A 225 -3.96 -14.54 -17.86
N ILE A 226 -4.80 -15.38 -18.45
CA ILE A 226 -5.58 -15.03 -19.65
C ILE A 226 -6.57 -13.88 -19.36
N PRO A 227 -7.48 -13.99 -18.36
CA PRO A 227 -8.43 -12.90 -18.07
C PRO A 227 -7.72 -11.64 -17.60
N TRP A 228 -6.65 -11.76 -16.82
CA TRP A 228 -5.85 -10.61 -16.39
C TRP A 228 -5.24 -9.86 -17.58
N ALA A 229 -4.54 -10.59 -18.47
CA ALA A 229 -3.90 -10.00 -19.64
C ALA A 229 -4.92 -9.34 -20.58
N TRP A 230 -6.06 -10.02 -20.83
CA TRP A 230 -7.13 -9.48 -21.67
C TRP A 230 -7.71 -8.19 -21.09
N CYS A 231 -8.08 -8.17 -19.81
CA CYS A 231 -8.63 -6.98 -19.16
C CYS A 231 -7.63 -5.80 -19.15
N CYS A 232 -6.35 -6.07 -18.89
CA CYS A 232 -5.32 -5.02 -18.95
C CYS A 232 -5.19 -4.43 -20.37
N GLN A 233 -5.31 -5.26 -21.42
CA GLN A 233 -5.32 -4.76 -22.81
C GLN A 233 -6.55 -3.87 -23.11
N GLN A 234 -7.68 -4.13 -22.46
CA GLN A 234 -8.88 -3.31 -22.57
C GLN A 234 -8.86 -2.06 -21.66
N GLY A 235 -7.78 -1.83 -20.92
CA GLY A 235 -7.71 -0.73 -19.94
C GLY A 235 -8.58 -0.94 -18.70
N ILE A 236 -8.99 -2.19 -18.42
CA ILE A 236 -9.77 -2.56 -17.23
C ILE A 236 -8.79 -2.86 -16.09
N TYR A 237 -8.70 -1.95 -15.13
CA TYR A 237 -7.85 -2.07 -13.94
C TYR A 237 -8.44 -1.29 -12.76
N ILE A 238 -7.91 -1.48 -11.58
CA ILE A 238 -8.35 -0.81 -10.36
C ILE A 238 -7.41 0.34 -10.03
N GLU A 239 -7.92 1.57 -9.98
CA GLU A 239 -7.16 2.73 -9.51
C GLU A 239 -7.74 3.24 -8.18
N LEU A 240 -7.11 2.81 -7.10
CA LEU A 240 -7.59 3.12 -5.74
C LEU A 240 -7.40 4.59 -5.36
N ALA A 241 -6.36 5.25 -5.86
CA ALA A 241 -6.08 6.65 -5.55
C ALA A 241 -7.19 7.59 -6.05
N SER A 242 -7.71 7.34 -7.25
CA SER A 242 -8.77 8.13 -7.89
C SER A 242 -10.17 7.53 -7.71
N ARG A 243 -10.29 6.39 -7.04
CA ARG A 243 -11.54 5.59 -6.91
C ARG A 243 -12.16 5.28 -8.28
N THR A 244 -11.30 5.11 -9.30
CA THR A 244 -11.75 4.85 -10.68
C THR A 244 -11.81 3.35 -10.92
N TYR A 245 -13.01 2.85 -11.10
CA TYR A 245 -13.26 1.48 -11.50
C TYR A 245 -14.56 1.41 -12.29
N SER A 246 -14.48 0.94 -13.54
CA SER A 246 -15.64 0.81 -14.46
C SER A 246 -16.68 -0.21 -13.95
N ASN A 247 -16.21 -1.31 -13.42
CA ASN A 247 -16.97 -2.32 -12.68
C ASN A 247 -16.11 -2.79 -11.51
N TYR A 248 -16.50 -2.42 -10.31
CA TYR A 248 -15.67 -2.64 -9.13
C TYR A 248 -15.33 -4.11 -8.90
N ILE A 249 -16.31 -5.01 -8.99
CA ILE A 249 -16.10 -6.45 -8.75
C ILE A 249 -15.15 -7.04 -9.79
N LEU A 250 -15.32 -6.67 -11.07
CA LEU A 250 -14.43 -7.09 -12.14
C LEU A 250 -13.02 -6.57 -11.92
N CYS A 251 -12.84 -5.26 -11.68
CA CYS A 251 -11.55 -4.65 -11.43
C CYS A 251 -10.83 -5.26 -10.21
N ALA A 252 -11.56 -5.51 -9.11
CA ALA A 252 -11.03 -6.17 -7.92
C ALA A 252 -10.62 -7.63 -8.20
N SER A 253 -11.43 -8.38 -8.96
CA SER A 253 -11.12 -9.77 -9.34
C SER A 253 -9.85 -9.84 -10.21
N ILE A 254 -9.73 -8.94 -11.19
CA ILE A 254 -8.56 -8.84 -12.07
C ILE A 254 -7.31 -8.45 -11.28
N SER A 255 -7.46 -7.56 -10.29
CA SER A 255 -6.39 -7.22 -9.37
C SER A 255 -5.89 -8.45 -8.58
N VAL A 256 -6.79 -9.32 -8.12
CA VAL A 256 -6.43 -10.58 -7.44
C VAL A 256 -5.68 -11.52 -8.39
N CYS A 257 -6.09 -11.60 -9.66
CA CYS A 257 -5.36 -12.36 -10.68
C CYS A 257 -3.92 -11.84 -10.85
N GLY A 258 -3.77 -10.53 -11.00
CA GLY A 258 -2.46 -9.87 -11.10
C GLY A 258 -1.58 -10.09 -9.86
N ILE A 259 -2.15 -10.00 -8.65
CA ILE A 259 -1.45 -10.29 -7.39
C ILE A 259 -0.97 -11.75 -7.36
N TRP A 260 -1.81 -12.70 -7.77
CA TRP A 260 -1.44 -14.11 -7.81
C TRP A 260 -0.23 -14.35 -8.71
N ILE A 261 -0.28 -13.84 -9.95
CA ILE A 261 0.80 -13.96 -10.94
C ILE A 261 2.07 -13.29 -10.41
N PHE A 262 1.93 -12.10 -9.85
CA PHE A 262 3.03 -11.35 -9.26
C PHE A 262 3.69 -12.09 -8.09
N CYS A 263 2.93 -12.61 -7.15
CA CYS A 263 3.47 -13.39 -6.03
C CYS A 263 4.22 -14.62 -6.49
N HIS A 264 3.74 -15.24 -7.56
CA HIS A 264 4.39 -16.40 -8.18
C HIS A 264 5.73 -16.03 -8.77
N LEU A 265 5.75 -14.98 -9.60
CA LEU A 265 6.99 -14.42 -10.16
C LEU A 265 7.99 -14.04 -9.05
N CYS A 266 7.54 -13.41 -7.98
CA CYS A 266 8.40 -13.01 -6.87
C CYS A 266 9.05 -14.21 -6.14
N ARG A 267 8.35 -15.33 -6.02
CA ARG A 267 8.91 -16.56 -5.45
C ARG A 267 9.99 -17.15 -6.34
N GLU A 268 9.79 -17.18 -7.66
CA GLU A 268 10.80 -17.63 -8.62
C GLU A 268 12.02 -16.69 -8.62
N LEU A 269 11.79 -15.37 -8.63
CA LEU A 269 12.87 -14.38 -8.53
C LEU A 269 13.65 -14.48 -7.21
N ASN A 270 12.97 -14.83 -6.11
CA ASN A 270 13.62 -15.05 -4.82
C ASN A 270 14.52 -16.28 -4.80
N ALA A 271 14.29 -17.27 -5.67
CA ALA A 271 15.19 -18.39 -5.87
C ALA A 271 16.49 -18.01 -6.63
N ASN A 272 16.49 -16.88 -7.34
CA ASN A 272 17.65 -16.38 -8.09
C ASN A 272 18.64 -15.68 -7.14
N ASN A 273 19.83 -16.26 -6.97
CA ASN A 273 20.85 -15.78 -6.06
C ASN A 273 21.45 -14.41 -6.46
N THR A 274 21.32 -13.99 -7.71
CA THR A 274 21.84 -12.70 -8.22
C THR A 274 20.83 -11.56 -7.96
N LEU A 275 19.54 -11.79 -8.24
CA LEU A 275 18.51 -10.75 -8.15
C LEU A 275 17.96 -10.59 -6.72
N ARG A 276 17.84 -11.69 -5.96
CA ARG A 276 17.31 -11.70 -4.60
C ARG A 276 17.94 -10.66 -3.67
N PRO A 277 19.30 -10.54 -3.57
CA PRO A 277 19.90 -9.59 -2.64
C PRO A 277 19.48 -8.14 -2.91
N ALA A 278 19.48 -7.73 -4.17
CA ALA A 278 19.10 -6.38 -4.58
C ALA A 278 17.60 -6.11 -4.33
N LEU A 279 16.73 -7.01 -4.80
CA LEU A 279 15.28 -6.84 -4.60
C LEU A 279 14.89 -6.87 -3.12
N SER A 280 15.47 -7.79 -2.33
CA SER A 280 15.21 -7.86 -0.89
C SER A 280 15.75 -6.63 -0.16
N PHE A 281 16.88 -6.05 -0.59
CA PHE A 281 17.37 -4.79 -0.05
C PHE A 281 16.37 -3.65 -0.29
N LEU A 282 15.90 -3.47 -1.53
CA LEU A 282 14.88 -2.48 -1.87
C LEU A 282 13.59 -2.70 -1.08
N GLY A 283 13.17 -3.95 -0.93
CA GLY A 283 11.96 -4.28 -0.17
C GLY A 283 12.05 -3.97 1.33
N ARG A 284 13.22 -4.17 1.92
CA ARG A 284 13.48 -3.79 3.33
C ARG A 284 13.41 -2.28 3.54
N HIS A 285 13.76 -1.51 2.53
CA HIS A 285 13.80 -0.05 2.56
C HIS A 285 12.62 0.58 1.80
N SER A 286 11.58 -0.20 1.48
CA SER A 286 10.46 0.23 0.63
C SER A 286 9.76 1.49 1.13
N LEU A 287 9.63 1.69 2.45
CA LEU A 287 9.04 2.91 3.01
C LEU A 287 9.91 4.15 2.75
N TRP A 288 11.24 4.03 2.89
CA TRP A 288 12.16 5.13 2.59
C TRP A 288 12.20 5.45 1.10
N LEU A 289 12.20 4.41 0.25
CA LEU A 289 12.10 4.58 -1.20
C LEU A 289 10.79 5.27 -1.60
N PHE A 290 9.69 4.94 -0.92
CA PHE A 290 8.41 5.59 -1.12
C PHE A 290 8.48 7.10 -0.81
N PHE A 291 9.10 7.50 0.29
CA PHE A 291 9.28 8.92 0.62
C PHE A 291 10.19 9.64 -0.37
N VAL A 292 11.31 9.03 -0.75
CA VAL A 292 12.22 9.60 -1.76
C VAL A 292 11.49 9.77 -3.10
N HIS A 293 10.71 8.77 -3.52
CA HIS A 293 9.92 8.86 -4.74
C HIS A 293 8.82 9.94 -4.66
N HIS A 294 8.16 10.09 -3.52
CA HIS A 294 7.22 11.19 -3.30
C HIS A 294 7.91 12.56 -3.47
N MET A 295 9.07 12.73 -2.86
CA MET A 295 9.85 13.96 -2.96
C MET A 295 10.30 14.22 -4.41
N ASP A 296 10.76 13.19 -5.15
CA ASP A 296 11.15 13.30 -6.55
C ASP A 296 9.99 13.75 -7.43
N VAL A 297 8.82 13.14 -7.28
CA VAL A 297 7.61 13.53 -8.02
C VAL A 297 7.19 14.96 -7.67
N PHE A 298 7.21 15.33 -6.40
CA PHE A 298 6.82 16.67 -5.95
C PHE A 298 7.78 17.76 -6.46
N THR A 299 9.09 17.47 -6.54
CA THR A 299 10.09 18.40 -7.07
C THR A 299 10.17 18.39 -8.58
N SER A 300 9.59 17.42 -9.27
CA SER A 300 9.66 17.31 -10.75
C SER A 300 9.13 18.55 -11.47
N ALA A 301 8.14 19.23 -10.90
CA ALA A 301 7.61 20.49 -11.44
C ALA A 301 8.66 21.62 -11.48
N ILE A 302 9.63 21.62 -10.56
CA ILE A 302 10.74 22.59 -10.52
C ILE A 302 11.68 22.35 -11.68
N TRP A 303 12.11 21.09 -11.87
CA TRP A 303 13.04 20.71 -12.93
C TRP A 303 12.47 20.93 -14.33
N GLN A 304 11.14 20.86 -14.48
CA GLN A 304 10.47 21.15 -15.75
C GLN A 304 10.46 22.64 -16.09
N LYS A 305 10.36 23.54 -15.11
CA LYS A 305 10.41 24.99 -15.33
C LYS A 305 11.77 25.47 -15.83
N ASP A 306 12.84 24.89 -15.32
CA ASP A 306 14.20 25.40 -15.57
C ASP A 306 14.94 24.71 -16.73
N ARG A 307 14.31 23.79 -17.46
CA ARG A 307 14.90 23.01 -18.57
C ARG A 307 16.27 22.38 -18.23
N LEU A 308 16.59 22.22 -16.96
CA LEU A 308 17.88 21.71 -16.52
C LEU A 308 17.80 20.20 -16.25
N LEU A 309 18.47 19.44 -17.11
CA LEU A 309 19.03 18.10 -16.88
C LEU A 309 18.04 17.02 -16.44
N PHE A 310 17.69 16.14 -17.34
CA PHE A 310 16.84 14.96 -17.27
C PHE A 310 15.37 15.17 -17.60
N THR A 311 15.11 15.49 -18.87
CA THR A 311 13.83 15.18 -19.52
C THR A 311 13.72 13.67 -19.70
N LEU A 312 13.32 12.95 -18.66
CA LEU A 312 12.60 11.72 -18.88
C LEU A 312 11.23 12.13 -19.46
N PRO A 313 10.90 11.74 -20.70
CA PRO A 313 9.71 12.24 -21.41
C PRO A 313 8.36 11.87 -20.80
N CYS A 314 8.35 11.28 -19.63
CA CYS A 314 7.18 10.67 -19.00
C CYS A 314 6.58 11.47 -17.83
N ARG A 315 7.10 12.64 -17.50
CA ARG A 315 6.66 13.44 -16.34
C ARG A 315 5.48 14.38 -16.62
N LEU A 316 4.87 14.31 -17.81
CA LEU A 316 3.81 15.24 -18.26
C LEU A 316 2.38 14.77 -17.97
N ALA A 317 2.17 13.77 -17.13
CA ALA A 317 0.84 13.20 -16.88
C ALA A 317 0.38 13.35 -15.41
N TRP A 318 0.56 14.55 -14.85
CA TRP A 318 -0.06 14.94 -13.56
C TRP A 318 -0.82 16.25 -13.70
#